data_a081b5ec98c101b8b435b649fef661b2
#
_entry.id   a081b5ec98c101b8b435b649fef661b2
#
_cell.length_a   1.000
_cell.length_b   1.000
_cell.length_c   1.000
_cell.angle_alpha   90.00
_cell.angle_beta   90.00
_cell.angle_gamma   90.00
#
_symmetry.space_group_name_H-M   'P 1'
#
loop_
_entity.id
_entity.type
_entity.pdbx_description
1 polymer ?
#
loop_
_entity_poly.entity_id
_entity_poly.type
_entity_poly.pdbx_seq_one_letter_code
_entity_poly.pdbx_strand_id
1 'polypeptide(L)'
;MSQPNPEPEPAGRARVYVRHSGAHGAGHVGWGYAVPSGNWAVGAVEKGGIITPPVNDGFWREEIIDPNPRMRDLVYNAYKEFEVTAPNPTAARQQEDAIDKRSFSIARHNCMNDTYDVLNAYGALLPDPDRIWAWRPNDWFREVGGELISL
;
A
#
# COMPACT_ATOMS: atom_id res chain seq x y z
N MET A 1 -1.26 -45.40 6.47
CA MET A 1 -0.81 -44.09 6.99
C MET A 1 -1.61 -43.00 6.29
N SER A 2 -2.39 -42.26 7.04
CA SER A 2 -3.04 -41.05 6.51
C SER A 2 -2.00 -39.97 6.34
N GLN A 3 -2.02 -39.29 5.19
CA GLN A 3 -1.21 -38.11 5.00
C GLN A 3 -1.70 -37.00 5.93
N PRO A 4 -0.81 -36.21 6.54
CA PRO A 4 -1.24 -35.07 7.30
C PRO A 4 -2.02 -34.11 6.38
N ASN A 5 -3.10 -33.56 6.89
CA ASN A 5 -3.80 -32.49 6.17
C ASN A 5 -2.79 -31.39 5.84
N PRO A 6 -2.80 -30.86 4.61
CA PRO A 6 -1.96 -29.71 4.31
C PRO A 6 -2.31 -28.59 5.30
N GLU A 7 -1.27 -27.98 5.88
CA GLU A 7 -1.49 -26.78 6.69
C GLU A 7 -2.24 -25.76 5.83
N PRO A 8 -3.26 -25.08 6.39
CA PRO A 8 -3.92 -24.02 5.66
C PRO A 8 -2.88 -22.97 5.27
N GLU A 9 -2.89 -22.56 4.01
CA GLU A 9 -2.04 -21.46 3.57
C GLU A 9 -2.29 -20.26 4.48
N PRO A 10 -1.23 -19.59 4.97
CA PRO A 10 -1.42 -18.43 5.82
C PRO A 10 -2.25 -17.39 5.06
N ALA A 11 -3.27 -16.84 5.71
CA ALA A 11 -4.04 -15.75 5.17
C ALA A 11 -3.10 -14.60 4.78
N GLY A 12 -3.40 -13.93 3.67
CA GLY A 12 -2.65 -12.78 3.25
C GLY A 12 -2.82 -11.61 4.22
N ARG A 13 -1.89 -10.69 4.20
CA ARG A 13 -1.93 -9.46 4.98
C ARG A 13 -1.58 -8.29 4.11
N ALA A 14 -2.28 -7.19 4.30
CA ALA A 14 -2.02 -5.95 3.60
C ALA A 14 -1.93 -4.77 4.56
N ARG A 15 -1.22 -3.75 4.15
CA ARG A 15 -1.05 -2.50 4.90
C ARG A 15 -1.25 -1.30 3.99
N VAL A 16 -1.91 -0.28 4.53
CA VAL A 16 -1.88 1.06 3.97
C VAL A 16 -1.04 1.91 4.91
N TYR A 17 0.09 2.38 4.42
CA TYR A 17 0.97 3.30 5.14
C TYR A 17 0.55 4.73 4.88
N VAL A 18 0.68 5.60 5.88
CA VAL A 18 0.29 7.01 5.77
C VAL A 18 1.37 7.92 6.32
N ARG A 19 1.59 9.02 5.60
CA ARG A 19 2.29 10.21 6.06
C ARG A 19 1.28 11.37 6.07
N HIS A 20 0.80 11.73 7.25
CA HIS A 20 -0.28 12.73 7.38
C HIS A 20 0.12 14.11 6.88
N SER A 21 1.37 14.49 7.04
CA SER A 21 1.90 15.80 6.61
C SER A 21 2.32 15.85 5.14
N GLY A 22 2.26 14.72 4.41
CA GLY A 22 2.64 14.67 3.00
C GLY A 22 1.73 15.53 2.13
N ALA A 23 2.20 15.86 0.92
CA ALA A 23 1.43 16.61 -0.08
C ALA A 23 0.77 17.88 0.47
N HIS A 24 1.54 18.71 1.17
CA HIS A 24 1.08 19.96 1.78
C HIS A 24 -0.08 19.78 2.78
N GLY A 25 -0.07 18.67 3.53
CA GLY A 25 -1.09 18.37 4.54
C GLY A 25 -2.28 17.56 4.02
N ALA A 26 -2.37 17.29 2.73
CA ALA A 26 -3.39 16.40 2.18
C ALA A 26 -3.15 14.94 2.53
N GLY A 27 -1.91 14.59 2.91
CA GLY A 27 -1.48 13.25 3.21
C GLY A 27 -0.79 12.57 2.03
N HIS A 28 -0.10 11.49 2.35
CA HIS A 28 0.52 10.60 1.37
C HIS A 28 0.36 9.17 1.85
N VAL A 29 0.06 8.26 0.96
CA VAL A 29 -0.11 6.84 1.28
C VAL A 29 0.77 5.97 0.38
N GLY A 30 1.13 4.81 0.92
CA GLY A 30 1.79 3.76 0.21
C GLY A 30 1.21 2.40 0.60
N TRP A 31 1.61 1.37 -0.09
CA TRP A 31 1.09 0.02 0.10
C TRP A 31 2.13 -0.91 0.71
N GLY A 32 1.61 -1.95 1.35
CA GLY A 32 2.38 -3.12 1.76
C GLY A 32 1.52 -4.36 1.63
N TYR A 33 2.08 -5.46 1.17
CA TYR A 33 1.42 -6.76 1.17
C TYR A 33 2.42 -7.88 1.41
N ALA A 34 1.96 -8.89 2.14
CA ALA A 34 2.78 -10.05 2.43
C ALA A 34 2.91 -10.94 1.21
N VAL A 35 4.13 -11.42 0.95
CA VAL A 35 4.44 -12.34 -0.14
C VAL A 35 4.79 -13.73 0.41
N PRO A 36 4.72 -14.79 -0.43
CA PRO A 36 4.89 -16.18 0.05
C PRO A 36 6.21 -16.46 0.74
N SER A 37 7.26 -15.71 0.43
CA SER A 37 8.58 -15.87 1.08
C SER A 37 8.60 -15.45 2.55
N GLY A 38 7.53 -14.82 3.06
CA GLY A 38 7.49 -14.23 4.39
C GLY A 38 7.93 -12.76 4.43
N ASN A 39 8.40 -12.23 3.32
CA ASN A 39 8.72 -10.82 3.19
C ASN A 39 7.46 -9.98 2.96
N TRP A 40 7.63 -8.67 3.02
CA TRP A 40 6.63 -7.68 2.63
C TRP A 40 7.11 -6.97 1.37
N ALA A 41 6.22 -6.85 0.39
CA ALA A 41 6.40 -5.93 -0.71
C ALA A 41 5.81 -4.59 -0.33
N VAL A 42 6.61 -3.55 -0.33
CA VAL A 42 6.18 -2.18 0.01
C VAL A 42 6.51 -1.23 -1.13
N GLY A 43 5.70 -0.23 -1.31
CA GLY A 43 5.91 0.74 -2.37
C GLY A 43 4.96 1.92 -2.29
N ALA A 44 5.21 2.88 -3.16
CA ALA A 44 4.37 4.05 -3.34
C ALA A 44 4.71 4.73 -4.66
N VAL A 45 3.89 5.70 -5.03
CA VAL A 45 4.20 6.64 -6.11
C VAL A 45 4.37 8.01 -5.49
N GLU A 46 5.57 8.55 -5.59
CA GLU A 46 5.94 9.84 -5.00
C GLU A 46 6.31 10.81 -6.13
N LYS A 47 5.84 12.03 -6.02
CA LYS A 47 6.22 13.08 -6.95
C LYS A 47 7.00 14.16 -6.22
N GLY A 48 8.22 14.42 -6.68
CA GLY A 48 9.05 15.50 -6.17
C GLY A 48 8.33 16.85 -6.22
N GLY A 49 8.48 17.66 -5.18
CA GLY A 49 7.81 18.93 -5.03
C GLY A 49 6.42 18.86 -4.38
N ILE A 50 5.77 17.69 -4.40
CA ILE A 50 4.49 17.46 -3.71
C ILE A 50 4.73 16.79 -2.35
N ILE A 51 5.70 15.89 -2.30
CA ILE A 51 6.05 15.13 -1.10
C ILE A 51 7.38 15.66 -0.56
N THR A 52 7.42 15.98 0.72
CA THR A 52 8.61 16.50 1.38
C THR A 52 8.96 15.66 2.60
N PRO A 53 10.18 15.15 2.75
CA PRO A 53 11.23 15.15 1.75
C PRO A 53 10.91 14.21 0.59
N PRO A 54 11.27 14.55 -0.65
CA PRO A 54 11.13 13.61 -1.77
C PRO A 54 12.18 12.51 -1.59
N VAL A 55 11.71 11.27 -1.42
CA VAL A 55 12.60 10.12 -1.28
C VAL A 55 12.90 9.52 -2.63
N ASN A 56 11.87 9.40 -3.45
CA ASN A 56 11.96 9.00 -4.84
C ASN A 56 11.01 9.86 -5.66
N ASP A 57 11.37 10.15 -6.90
CA ASP A 57 10.47 10.82 -7.82
C ASP A 57 9.87 9.76 -8.74
N GLY A 58 8.62 9.38 -8.46
CA GLY A 58 7.89 8.38 -9.20
C GLY A 58 7.63 7.10 -8.39
N PHE A 59 7.54 6.00 -9.10
CA PHE A 59 7.28 4.68 -8.54
C PHE A 59 8.52 4.13 -7.83
N TRP A 60 8.31 3.49 -6.67
CA TRP A 60 9.32 2.67 -6.03
C TRP A 60 8.68 1.44 -5.38
N ARG A 61 9.47 0.38 -5.23
CA ARG A 61 9.07 -0.88 -4.61
C ARG A 61 10.29 -1.57 -4.00
N GLU A 62 10.11 -2.13 -2.80
CA GLU A 62 11.11 -2.95 -2.12
C GLU A 62 10.45 -4.18 -1.51
N GLU A 63 11.18 -5.30 -1.46
CA GLU A 63 10.78 -6.49 -0.70
C GLU A 63 11.72 -6.64 0.49
N ILE A 64 11.17 -6.62 1.71
CA ILE A 64 11.93 -6.66 2.96
C ILE A 64 11.21 -7.48 4.03
N ILE A 65 11.98 -8.04 4.96
CA ILE A 65 11.44 -8.91 6.02
C ILE A 65 10.58 -8.09 6.99
N ASP A 66 11.11 -6.96 7.47
CA ASP A 66 10.37 -6.02 8.33
C ASP A 66 10.43 -4.62 7.70
N PRO A 67 9.34 -4.14 7.11
CA PRO A 67 9.34 -2.85 6.45
C PRO A 67 9.28 -1.66 7.41
N ASN A 68 8.97 -1.84 8.68
CA ASN A 68 8.70 -0.73 9.59
C ASN A 68 9.90 0.22 9.76
N PRO A 69 11.14 -0.25 9.96
CA PRO A 69 12.27 0.68 10.03
C PRO A 69 12.44 1.51 8.76
N ARG A 70 12.28 0.88 7.60
CA ARG A 70 12.38 1.56 6.30
C ARG A 70 11.29 2.62 6.14
N MET A 71 10.06 2.28 6.52
CA MET A 71 8.93 3.20 6.40
C MET A 71 9.06 4.37 7.39
N ARG A 72 9.64 4.16 8.57
CA ARG A 72 9.99 5.27 9.48
C ARG A 72 11.03 6.20 8.87
N ASP A 73 12.06 5.65 8.24
CA ASP A 73 13.09 6.45 7.57
C ASP A 73 12.49 7.28 6.42
N LEU A 74 11.46 6.76 5.77
CA LEU A 74 10.69 7.46 4.75
C LEU A 74 9.61 8.38 5.33
N VAL A 75 9.63 8.60 6.65
CA VAL A 75 8.77 9.47 7.46
C VAL A 75 7.28 9.15 7.39
N TYR A 76 6.91 7.90 7.17
CA TYR A 76 5.55 7.45 7.41
C TYR A 76 5.26 7.44 8.91
N ASN A 77 4.03 7.79 9.29
CA ASN A 77 3.65 7.98 10.69
C ASN A 77 2.97 6.75 11.27
N ALA A 78 2.20 6.04 10.44
CA ALA A 78 1.38 4.93 10.86
C ALA A 78 0.99 4.07 9.68
N TYR A 79 0.35 2.94 9.96
CA TYR A 79 -0.30 2.11 8.96
C TYR A 79 -1.54 1.46 9.53
N LYS A 80 -2.43 1.04 8.65
CA LYS A 80 -3.53 0.14 8.97
C LYS A 80 -3.27 -1.22 8.36
N GLU A 81 -3.36 -2.26 9.17
CA GLU A 81 -3.14 -3.65 8.75
C GLU A 81 -4.44 -4.43 8.79
N PHE A 82 -4.65 -5.27 7.80
CA PHE A 82 -5.84 -6.12 7.70
C PHE A 82 -5.52 -7.43 7.00
N GLU A 83 -6.34 -8.45 7.29
CA GLU A 83 -6.22 -9.76 6.68
C GLU A 83 -6.86 -9.77 5.28
N VAL A 84 -6.27 -10.58 4.39
CA VAL A 84 -6.77 -10.80 3.03
C VAL A 84 -7.01 -12.31 2.87
N THR A 85 -8.26 -12.68 2.67
CA THR A 85 -8.67 -14.10 2.64
C THR A 85 -8.08 -14.85 1.45
N ALA A 86 -8.06 -14.23 0.27
CA ALA A 86 -7.56 -14.84 -0.96
C ALA A 86 -6.48 -13.95 -1.58
N PRO A 87 -5.26 -13.94 -1.01
CA PRO A 87 -4.20 -13.06 -1.49
C PRO A 87 -3.73 -13.46 -2.89
N ASN A 88 -3.44 -12.45 -3.71
CA ASN A 88 -2.94 -12.63 -5.05
C ASN A 88 -1.69 -11.74 -5.28
N PRO A 89 -0.52 -12.16 -4.79
CA PRO A 89 0.69 -11.36 -4.93
C PRO A 89 1.13 -11.19 -6.38
N THR A 90 0.84 -12.14 -7.25
CA THR A 90 1.13 -12.03 -8.69
C THR A 90 0.34 -10.90 -9.34
N ALA A 91 -0.96 -10.81 -9.06
CA ALA A 91 -1.79 -9.72 -9.58
C ALA A 91 -1.35 -8.35 -9.04
N ALA A 92 -0.99 -8.28 -7.76
CA ALA A 92 -0.44 -7.07 -7.17
C ALA A 92 0.85 -6.62 -7.88
N ARG A 93 1.76 -7.56 -8.15
CA ARG A 93 3.01 -7.29 -8.86
C ARG A 93 2.76 -6.79 -10.28
N GLN A 94 1.81 -7.39 -10.99
CA GLN A 94 1.42 -6.95 -12.33
C GLN A 94 0.87 -5.52 -12.30
N GLN A 95 0.09 -5.18 -11.28
CA GLN A 95 -0.44 -3.84 -11.11
C GLN A 95 0.68 -2.83 -10.81
N GLU A 96 1.64 -3.20 -9.96
CA GLU A 96 2.82 -2.37 -9.72
C GLU A 96 3.59 -2.08 -11.00
N ASP A 97 3.81 -3.09 -11.84
CA ASP A 97 4.48 -2.91 -13.12
C ASP A 97 3.72 -1.97 -14.07
N ALA A 98 2.39 -2.05 -14.07
CA ALA A 98 1.55 -1.15 -14.84
C ALA A 98 1.64 0.30 -14.34
N ILE A 99 1.68 0.49 -13.03
CA ILE A 99 1.82 1.81 -12.41
C ILE A 99 3.18 2.43 -12.75
N ASP A 100 4.25 1.64 -12.69
CA ASP A 100 5.60 2.10 -13.02
C ASP A 100 5.70 2.67 -14.44
N LYS A 101 4.86 2.18 -15.35
CA LYS A 101 4.84 2.59 -16.76
C LYS A 101 3.94 3.78 -17.05
N ARG A 102 3.04 4.16 -16.12
CA ARG A 102 2.09 5.25 -16.37
C ARG A 102 2.51 6.55 -15.72
N SER A 103 2.01 7.66 -16.24
CA SER A 103 2.30 9.00 -15.73
C SER A 103 1.52 9.27 -14.45
N PHE A 104 2.15 9.99 -13.52
CA PHE A 104 1.47 10.51 -12.35
C PHE A 104 0.42 11.56 -12.76
N SER A 105 -0.74 11.53 -12.11
CA SER A 105 -1.79 12.54 -12.28
C SER A 105 -2.47 12.79 -10.92
N ILE A 106 -2.50 14.04 -10.49
CA ILE A 106 -3.15 14.39 -9.21
C ILE A 106 -4.63 13.96 -9.20
N ALA A 107 -5.30 14.04 -10.35
CA ALA A 107 -6.73 13.75 -10.45
C ALA A 107 -7.07 12.25 -10.57
N ARG A 108 -6.22 11.45 -11.21
CA ARG A 108 -6.56 10.06 -11.59
C ARG A 108 -5.55 9.00 -11.20
N HIS A 109 -4.27 9.35 -11.11
CA HIS A 109 -3.17 8.41 -10.83
C HIS A 109 -2.26 9.00 -9.76
N ASN A 110 -2.84 9.28 -8.60
CA ASN A 110 -2.11 9.75 -7.43
C ASN A 110 -1.76 8.56 -6.51
N CYS A 111 -1.03 8.84 -5.45
CA CYS A 111 -0.61 7.81 -4.50
C CYS A 111 -1.79 7.03 -3.90
N MET A 112 -2.92 7.67 -3.69
CA MET A 112 -4.14 7.06 -3.15
C MET A 112 -4.76 6.07 -4.13
N ASN A 113 -4.96 6.47 -5.37
CA ASN A 113 -5.51 5.59 -6.41
C ASN A 113 -4.57 4.42 -6.70
N ASP A 114 -3.26 4.68 -6.75
CA ASP A 114 -2.27 3.65 -7.03
C ASP A 114 -2.18 2.64 -5.88
N THR A 115 -2.21 3.11 -4.63
CA THR A 115 -2.25 2.23 -3.46
C THR A 115 -3.51 1.37 -3.46
N TYR A 116 -4.66 1.96 -3.76
CA TYR A 116 -5.90 1.21 -3.90
C TYR A 116 -5.80 0.14 -5.00
N ASP A 117 -5.30 0.50 -6.18
CA ASP A 117 -5.20 -0.42 -7.31
C ASP A 117 -4.31 -1.63 -7.00
N VAL A 118 -3.16 -1.42 -6.36
CA VAL A 118 -2.25 -2.51 -5.99
C VAL A 118 -2.89 -3.44 -4.98
N LEU A 119 -3.45 -2.89 -3.90
CA LEU A 119 -4.03 -3.70 -2.84
C LEU A 119 -5.35 -4.36 -3.24
N ASN A 120 -6.14 -3.72 -4.10
CA ASN A 120 -7.32 -4.34 -4.68
C ASN A 120 -6.93 -5.54 -5.56
N ALA A 121 -5.89 -5.41 -6.37
CA ALA A 121 -5.35 -6.52 -7.17
C ALA A 121 -4.84 -7.67 -6.28
N TYR A 122 -4.26 -7.35 -5.12
CA TYR A 122 -3.83 -8.33 -4.13
C TYR A 122 -4.99 -9.12 -3.52
N GLY A 123 -6.20 -8.57 -3.54
CA GLY A 123 -7.40 -9.17 -2.98
C GLY A 123 -7.96 -8.46 -1.75
N ALA A 124 -7.42 -7.30 -1.40
CA ALA A 124 -7.90 -6.53 -0.27
C ALA A 124 -9.25 -5.87 -0.56
N LEU A 125 -10.11 -5.84 0.46
CA LEU A 125 -11.39 -5.13 0.41
C LEU A 125 -11.20 -3.72 0.97
N LEU A 126 -11.05 -2.76 0.07
CA LEU A 126 -10.82 -1.36 0.40
C LEU A 126 -11.93 -0.48 -0.18
N PRO A 127 -12.24 0.65 0.46
CA PRO A 127 -13.13 1.62 -0.16
C PRO A 127 -12.49 2.18 -1.43
N ASP A 128 -13.25 2.22 -2.51
CA ASP A 128 -12.80 2.81 -3.77
C ASP A 128 -12.76 4.33 -3.61
N PRO A 129 -11.59 4.98 -3.75
CA PRO A 129 -11.48 6.43 -3.58
C PRO A 129 -12.43 7.22 -4.47
N ASP A 130 -12.67 6.75 -5.69
CA ASP A 130 -13.55 7.41 -6.65
C ASP A 130 -15.02 7.33 -6.23
N ARG A 131 -15.44 6.22 -5.60
CA ARG A 131 -16.82 6.02 -5.15
C ARG A 131 -17.18 6.81 -3.91
N ILE A 132 -16.22 6.99 -2.98
CA ILE A 132 -16.45 7.75 -1.76
C ILE A 132 -16.09 9.22 -1.90
N TRP A 133 -15.74 9.67 -3.10
CA TRP A 133 -15.32 11.05 -3.37
C TRP A 133 -14.16 11.52 -2.49
N ALA A 134 -13.24 10.60 -2.19
CA ALA A 134 -12.04 10.95 -1.45
C ALA A 134 -11.09 11.77 -2.35
N TRP A 135 -10.75 12.96 -1.88
CA TRP A 135 -9.88 13.88 -2.61
C TRP A 135 -8.45 13.82 -2.11
N ARG A 136 -8.31 13.55 -0.82
CA ARG A 136 -7.02 13.58 -0.15
C ARG A 136 -6.70 12.22 0.45
N PRO A 137 -5.45 11.79 0.40
CA PRO A 137 -5.04 10.54 1.01
C PRO A 137 -5.43 10.40 2.48
N ASN A 138 -5.35 11.48 3.27
CA ASN A 138 -5.78 11.45 4.67
C ASN A 138 -7.27 11.11 4.83
N ASP A 139 -8.12 11.63 3.95
CA ASP A 139 -9.55 11.36 3.97
C ASP A 139 -9.85 9.90 3.62
N TRP A 140 -9.19 9.39 2.61
CA TRP A 140 -9.31 7.99 2.21
C TRP A 140 -8.77 7.06 3.30
N PHE A 141 -7.59 7.34 3.83
CA PHE A 141 -6.99 6.54 4.90
C PHE A 141 -7.92 6.41 6.11
N ARG A 142 -8.67 7.44 6.42
CA ARG A 142 -9.65 7.43 7.52
C ARG A 142 -10.74 6.38 7.30
N GLU A 143 -11.12 6.14 6.06
CA GLU A 143 -12.16 5.17 5.68
C GLU A 143 -11.62 3.73 5.55
N VAL A 144 -10.30 3.55 5.47
CA VAL A 144 -9.71 2.21 5.42
C VAL A 144 -9.92 1.50 6.74
N GLY A 145 -10.40 0.26 6.68
CA GLY A 145 -10.55 -0.60 7.85
C GLY A 145 -9.21 -1.16 8.34
N GLY A 146 -9.29 -1.99 9.36
CA GLY A 146 -8.13 -2.66 9.92
C GLY A 146 -7.61 -2.02 11.20
N GLU A 147 -6.53 -2.58 11.73
CA GLU A 147 -5.90 -2.12 12.97
C GLU A 147 -4.93 -0.99 12.68
N LEU A 148 -5.10 0.14 13.36
CA LEU A 148 -4.19 1.29 13.27
C LEU A 148 -2.97 1.05 14.15
N ILE A 149 -1.79 1.12 13.55
CA ILE A 149 -0.52 0.92 14.24
C ILE A 149 0.38 2.12 13.98
N SER A 150 0.87 2.75 15.04
CA SER A 150 1.82 3.85 14.95
C SER A 150 3.23 3.32 14.67
N LEU A 151 3.97 4.03 13.85
CA LEU A 151 5.36 3.75 13.54
C LEU A 151 6.32 4.44 14.51
#